data_8c283a93aca3a75354443ecf9d551dbe
#
_entry.id   8c283a93aca3a75354443ecf9d551dbe
#
_cell.length_a   1.000
_cell.length_b   1.000
_cell.length_c   1.000
_cell.angle_alpha   90.00
_cell.angle_beta   90.00
_cell.angle_gamma   90.00
#
_symmetry.space_group_name_H-M   'P 1'
#
loop_
_entity.id
_entity.type
_entity.pdbx_description
1 polymer ?
#
loop_
_entity_poly.entity_id
_entity_poly.type
_entity_poly.pdbx_seq_one_letter_code
_entity_poly.pdbx_strand_id
1 'polypeptide(L)'
;KIYKNRRNFIKNLGLATGSLYLSTTSYGLSSSTDENELRNQITAYNDITTYNNYYEFGTQKADPHKNSKNFKTDPWSVTIEGAVQKKITLSMDDIKKLFPTEERVYRLRCVEGWSMVIPWNGFPLKNLLNKVEPLGKAKFVSFETIYDPEQMVGQRYPILKWPYIEGLRIDEAMHPLTLMVTGLYGKDLPNQNGSPIRLMVPWKYGFKSAKAIVKIKFLEKMPKSSWMIASPREYGFYSNVNPNVDHPRWSQATERVIGTGIWTPRIKTLMFNGYADEVAQLYSGMDLKKYF
;
A
#
# COMPACT_ATOMS: atom_id res chain seq x y z
N LYS A 1 -1.06 10.68 14.85
CA LYS A 1 -1.98 11.57 14.09
C LYS A 1 -2.22 10.97 12.72
N ILE A 2 -3.48 10.68 12.37
CA ILE A 2 -3.84 10.20 11.03
C ILE A 2 -3.76 11.39 10.07
N TYR A 3 -2.94 11.33 9.05
CA TYR A 3 -2.88 12.34 8.00
C TYR A 3 -4.13 12.23 7.13
N LYS A 4 -5.11 13.11 7.35
CA LYS A 4 -6.42 13.02 6.69
C LYS A 4 -6.45 13.68 5.30
N ASN A 5 -5.57 14.65 5.03
CA ASN A 5 -5.47 15.27 3.72
C ASN A 5 -4.12 16.01 3.55
N ARG A 6 -3.78 16.34 2.29
CA ARG A 6 -2.53 17.00 1.89
C ARG A 6 -2.29 18.32 2.64
N ARG A 7 -3.35 19.09 2.88
CA ARG A 7 -3.25 20.40 3.56
C ARG A 7 -2.85 20.24 5.03
N ASN A 8 -3.38 19.24 5.73
CA ASN A 8 -3.02 18.97 7.13
C ASN A 8 -1.62 18.39 7.25
N PHE A 9 -1.21 17.58 6.28
CA PHE A 9 0.16 17.05 6.20
C PHE A 9 1.19 18.19 6.04
N ILE A 10 0.97 19.12 5.10
CA ILE A 10 1.85 20.26 4.85
C ILE A 10 1.86 21.24 6.04
N LYS A 11 0.71 21.47 6.70
CA LYS A 11 0.67 22.34 7.90
C LYS A 11 1.49 21.78 9.06
N ASN A 12 1.52 20.48 9.24
CA ASN A 12 2.34 19.84 10.28
C ASN A 12 3.85 19.89 9.98
N LEU A 13 4.25 19.98 8.71
CA LEU A 13 5.63 20.28 8.30
C LEU A 13 6.03 21.75 8.56
N GLY A 14 5.12 22.69 8.36
CA GLY A 14 5.38 24.14 8.49
C GLY A 14 5.49 24.65 9.93
N LEU A 15 5.11 23.87 10.93
CA LEU A 15 5.24 24.27 12.35
C LEU A 15 6.63 24.01 12.94
N ALA A 16 7.54 23.36 12.17
CA ALA A 16 8.92 23.12 12.58
C ALA A 16 9.94 24.18 12.09
N THR A 17 9.51 25.17 11.32
CA THR A 17 10.39 26.21 10.75
C THR A 17 9.92 27.63 11.09
N GLY A 18 10.06 27.98 12.34
CA GLY A 18 9.79 29.33 12.83
C GLY A 18 10.94 29.86 13.67
N SER A 19 12.09 30.16 13.06
CA SER A 19 13.05 31.14 13.58
C SER A 19 14.10 31.43 12.50
N LEU A 20 13.85 32.47 11.70
CA LEU A 20 14.86 33.12 10.88
C LEU A 20 15.70 34.03 11.78
N TYR A 21 16.92 33.60 12.09
CA TYR A 21 18.01 34.52 12.44
C TYR A 21 18.98 34.61 11.26
N LEU A 22 18.99 35.77 10.63
CA LEU A 22 20.04 36.17 9.69
C LEU A 22 21.34 36.35 10.49
N SER A 23 22.30 35.45 10.29
CA SER A 23 23.73 35.75 10.55
C SER A 23 24.53 35.16 9.40
N THR A 24 25.14 36.10 8.64
CA THR A 24 26.14 35.84 7.62
C THR A 24 27.42 35.32 8.24
N THR A 25 27.77 34.03 7.98
CA THR A 25 29.18 33.59 7.94
C THR A 25 29.32 32.32 7.12
N SER A 26 30.11 32.44 6.10
CA SER A 26 30.91 31.49 5.26
C SER A 26 30.74 29.98 5.42
N TYR A 27 30.32 29.39 4.29
CA TYR A 27 30.72 28.16 3.60
C TYR A 27 31.24 26.98 4.42
N GLY A 28 30.35 26.09 4.69
CA GLY A 28 30.56 24.67 4.84
C GLY A 28 29.34 23.97 4.25
N LEU A 29 29.42 23.49 3.00
CA LEU A 29 28.37 22.66 2.37
C LEU A 29 28.36 21.29 3.04
N SER A 30 27.71 21.22 4.21
CA SER A 30 27.18 19.99 4.80
C SER A 30 25.66 20.09 4.77
N SER A 31 25.06 19.82 3.62
CA SER A 31 23.62 19.60 3.54
C SER A 31 23.33 18.20 4.10
N SER A 32 23.27 18.05 5.41
CA SER A 32 22.56 16.95 6.03
C SER A 32 21.07 17.16 5.71
N THR A 33 20.63 16.62 4.58
CA THR A 33 19.22 16.58 4.25
C THR A 33 18.52 15.88 5.43
N ASP A 34 17.61 16.57 6.11
CA ASP A 34 16.93 16.04 7.28
C ASP A 34 16.16 14.78 6.87
N GLU A 35 16.45 13.63 7.50
CA GLU A 35 15.75 12.37 7.24
C GLU A 35 14.23 12.51 7.37
N ASN A 36 13.74 13.39 8.27
CA ASN A 36 12.32 13.64 8.44
C ASN A 36 11.73 14.41 7.26
N GLU A 37 12.46 15.34 6.68
CA GLU A 37 12.05 16.05 5.48
C GLU A 37 11.94 15.08 4.30
N LEU A 38 12.97 14.28 4.05
CA LEU A 38 12.96 13.24 3.01
C LEU A 38 11.81 12.25 3.19
N ARG A 39 11.62 11.77 4.42
CA ARG A 39 10.58 10.79 4.77
C ARG A 39 9.16 11.29 4.49
N ASN A 40 8.95 12.60 4.56
CA ASN A 40 7.64 13.24 4.41
C ASN A 40 7.48 13.97 3.07
N GLN A 41 8.50 13.97 2.22
CA GLN A 41 8.43 14.58 0.90
C GLN A 41 7.42 13.84 0.03
N ILE A 42 6.39 14.54 -0.43
CA ILE A 42 5.41 13.97 -1.37
C ILE A 42 6.14 13.64 -2.68
N THR A 43 6.07 12.38 -3.07
CA THR A 43 6.68 11.88 -4.31
C THR A 43 5.99 12.48 -5.53
N ALA A 44 6.72 12.86 -6.56
CA ALA A 44 6.15 13.45 -7.76
C ALA A 44 5.23 12.45 -8.49
N TYR A 45 4.16 12.94 -9.11
CA TYR A 45 3.19 12.11 -9.83
C TYR A 45 3.85 11.23 -10.91
N ASN A 46 4.82 11.77 -11.64
CA ASN A 46 5.55 11.02 -12.66
C ASN A 46 6.27 9.81 -12.07
N ASP A 47 6.95 9.98 -10.93
CA ASP A 47 7.70 8.90 -10.30
C ASP A 47 6.76 7.77 -9.83
N ILE A 48 5.61 8.13 -9.24
CA ILE A 48 4.61 7.15 -8.79
C ILE A 48 4.01 6.38 -9.96
N THR A 49 3.83 7.01 -11.10
CA THR A 49 3.17 6.39 -12.26
C THR A 49 4.13 5.66 -13.19
N THR A 50 5.45 5.84 -13.05
CA THR A 50 6.45 5.20 -13.90
C THR A 50 7.36 4.20 -13.18
N TYR A 51 7.35 4.19 -11.84
CA TYR A 51 8.16 3.29 -11.02
C TYR A 51 7.25 2.39 -10.17
N ASN A 52 6.91 1.21 -10.67
CA ASN A 52 5.91 0.34 -10.07
C ASN A 52 6.40 -1.11 -9.93
N ASN A 53 5.86 -1.81 -8.93
CA ASN A 53 5.86 -3.27 -8.85
C ASN A 53 4.44 -3.75 -9.10
N TYR A 54 4.18 -4.30 -10.29
CA TYR A 54 2.89 -4.85 -10.66
C TYR A 54 3.11 -5.96 -11.69
N TYR A 55 3.39 -7.15 -11.17
CA TYR A 55 3.91 -8.29 -11.93
C TYR A 55 2.94 -8.81 -12.98
N GLU A 56 1.66 -8.54 -12.83
CA GLU A 56 0.63 -8.80 -13.83
C GLU A 56 0.92 -8.08 -15.17
N PHE A 57 1.66 -6.95 -15.12
CA PHE A 57 2.08 -6.20 -16.30
C PHE A 57 3.58 -6.32 -16.61
N GLY A 58 4.35 -7.05 -15.80
CA GLY A 58 5.77 -7.27 -16.00
C GLY A 58 6.61 -7.05 -14.75
N THR A 59 7.87 -7.46 -14.79
CA THR A 59 8.76 -7.52 -13.63
C THR A 59 9.67 -6.30 -13.48
N GLN A 60 9.87 -5.51 -14.53
CA GLN A 60 10.66 -4.28 -14.48
C GLN A 60 9.81 -3.13 -13.96
N LYS A 61 10.44 -2.16 -13.29
CA LYS A 61 9.72 -1.02 -12.67
C LYS A 61 8.93 -0.17 -13.67
N ALA A 62 9.38 -0.10 -14.93
CA ALA A 62 8.72 0.64 -15.99
C ALA A 62 7.68 -0.19 -16.78
N ASP A 63 7.65 -1.52 -16.62
CA ASP A 63 6.75 -2.39 -17.38
C ASP A 63 5.28 -2.09 -17.12
N PRO A 64 4.82 -1.90 -15.86
CA PRO A 64 3.42 -1.58 -15.61
C PRO A 64 2.96 -0.30 -16.31
N HIS A 65 3.77 0.75 -16.31
CA HIS A 65 3.47 1.97 -17.04
C HIS A 65 3.34 1.77 -18.56
N LYS A 66 4.20 0.92 -19.13
CA LYS A 66 4.20 0.64 -20.58
C LYS A 66 3.06 -0.28 -20.99
N ASN A 67 2.88 -1.37 -20.24
CA ASN A 67 2.05 -2.50 -20.64
C ASN A 67 0.57 -2.37 -20.21
N SER A 68 0.25 -1.49 -19.25
CA SER A 68 -1.12 -1.31 -18.78
C SER A 68 -1.93 -0.26 -19.54
N LYS A 69 -1.37 0.41 -20.53
CA LYS A 69 -2.03 1.54 -21.24
C LYS A 69 -3.42 1.20 -21.78
N ASN A 70 -3.59 0.00 -22.30
CA ASN A 70 -4.83 -0.46 -22.93
C ASN A 70 -5.69 -1.31 -21.98
N PHE A 71 -5.32 -1.43 -20.71
CA PHE A 71 -6.09 -2.19 -19.73
C PHE A 71 -7.44 -1.54 -19.49
N LYS A 72 -8.51 -2.29 -19.72
CA LYS A 72 -9.90 -1.83 -19.58
C LYS A 72 -10.40 -2.12 -18.19
N THR A 73 -10.92 -1.10 -17.53
CA THR A 73 -11.46 -1.16 -16.16
C THR A 73 -12.97 -0.86 -16.10
N ASP A 74 -13.64 -0.83 -17.24
CA ASP A 74 -15.07 -0.66 -17.36
C ASP A 74 -15.61 -1.66 -18.41
N PRO A 75 -16.63 -2.46 -18.08
CA PRO A 75 -17.29 -2.57 -16.76
C PRO A 75 -16.42 -3.27 -15.71
N TRP A 76 -16.60 -2.89 -14.42
CA TRP A 76 -15.91 -3.54 -13.31
C TRP A 76 -16.82 -3.74 -12.11
N SER A 77 -16.67 -4.87 -11.45
CA SER A 77 -17.39 -5.17 -10.21
C SER A 77 -16.51 -5.87 -9.19
N VAL A 78 -16.86 -5.71 -7.92
CA VAL A 78 -16.22 -6.38 -6.79
C VAL A 78 -17.26 -7.23 -6.07
N THR A 79 -17.01 -8.54 -5.98
CA THR A 79 -17.83 -9.48 -5.22
C THR A 79 -17.30 -9.62 -3.81
N ILE A 80 -18.16 -9.47 -2.81
CA ILE A 80 -17.84 -9.69 -1.39
C ILE A 80 -18.63 -10.92 -0.92
N GLU A 81 -17.93 -11.94 -0.40
CA GLU A 81 -18.50 -13.22 -0.06
C GLU A 81 -17.78 -13.94 1.09
N GLY A 82 -18.12 -15.20 1.35
CA GLY A 82 -17.52 -16.08 2.36
C GLY A 82 -18.28 -16.07 3.67
N ALA A 83 -17.60 -15.92 4.81
CA ALA A 83 -18.20 -15.89 6.13
C ALA A 83 -18.90 -14.55 6.42
N VAL A 84 -19.96 -14.24 5.66
CA VAL A 84 -20.80 -13.04 5.75
C VAL A 84 -22.27 -13.40 5.75
N GLN A 85 -23.12 -12.53 6.27
CA GLN A 85 -24.57 -12.70 6.21
C GLN A 85 -25.11 -12.46 4.79
N LYS A 86 -24.53 -11.46 4.10
CA LYS A 86 -24.98 -11.03 2.77
C LYS A 86 -23.84 -11.06 1.79
N LYS A 87 -23.89 -11.98 0.83
CA LYS A 87 -23.04 -11.90 -0.36
C LYS A 87 -23.56 -10.76 -1.23
N ILE A 88 -22.67 -9.86 -1.65
CA ILE A 88 -22.99 -8.74 -2.55
C ILE A 88 -22.00 -8.65 -3.69
N THR A 89 -22.44 -8.08 -4.80
CA THR A 89 -21.56 -7.65 -5.90
C THR A 89 -21.87 -6.18 -6.17
N LEU A 90 -20.87 -5.35 -6.17
CA LEU A 90 -20.98 -3.91 -6.38
C LEU A 90 -20.22 -3.52 -7.65
N SER A 91 -20.87 -2.77 -8.52
CA SER A 91 -20.18 -2.08 -9.62
C SER A 91 -19.29 -0.96 -9.09
N MET A 92 -18.38 -0.44 -9.91
CA MET A 92 -17.59 0.75 -9.51
C MET A 92 -18.47 1.97 -9.27
N ASP A 93 -19.57 2.11 -10.00
CA ASP A 93 -20.53 3.19 -9.78
C ASP A 93 -21.24 3.06 -8.43
N ASP A 94 -21.65 1.84 -8.05
CA ASP A 94 -22.18 1.57 -6.72
C ASP A 94 -21.18 1.91 -5.62
N ILE A 95 -19.93 1.51 -5.81
CA ILE A 95 -18.85 1.79 -4.85
C ILE A 95 -18.64 3.29 -4.70
N LYS A 96 -18.52 4.04 -5.79
CA LYS A 96 -18.35 5.50 -5.77
C LYS A 96 -19.54 6.21 -5.12
N LYS A 97 -20.76 5.74 -5.36
CA LYS A 97 -22.00 6.28 -4.78
C LYS A 97 -22.12 6.00 -3.28
N LEU A 98 -21.78 4.77 -2.85
CA LEU A 98 -21.98 4.33 -1.46
C LEU A 98 -20.86 4.78 -0.53
N PHE A 99 -19.65 4.97 -1.05
CA PHE A 99 -18.46 5.24 -0.24
C PHE A 99 -17.74 6.50 -0.74
N PRO A 100 -18.13 7.68 -0.23
CA PRO A 100 -17.44 8.93 -0.54
C PRO A 100 -15.94 8.81 -0.22
N THR A 101 -15.10 9.24 -1.16
CA THR A 101 -13.65 9.19 -1.02
C THR A 101 -13.12 10.43 -0.29
N GLU A 102 -12.05 10.25 0.46
CA GLU A 102 -11.25 11.31 1.06
C GLU A 102 -9.79 11.18 0.61
N GLU A 103 -9.06 12.30 0.57
CA GLU A 103 -7.62 12.26 0.33
C GLU A 103 -6.89 11.93 1.62
N ARG A 104 -5.98 10.93 1.55
CA ARG A 104 -5.06 10.59 2.63
C ARG A 104 -3.65 10.47 2.11
N VAL A 105 -2.73 11.22 2.71
CA VAL A 105 -1.30 11.14 2.40
C VAL A 105 -0.67 10.04 3.24
N TYR A 106 -0.25 8.97 2.58
CA TYR A 106 0.38 7.82 3.23
C TYR A 106 1.78 7.54 2.69
N ARG A 107 2.65 7.08 3.59
CA ARG A 107 3.91 6.43 3.21
C ARG A 107 3.61 5.04 2.66
N LEU A 108 4.31 4.67 1.59
CA LEU A 108 4.34 3.33 1.03
C LEU A 108 5.78 2.83 1.09
N ARG A 109 6.01 1.66 1.66
CA ARG A 109 7.33 1.02 1.79
C ARG A 109 7.33 -0.31 1.06
N CYS A 110 8.18 -0.44 0.07
CA CYS A 110 8.38 -1.71 -0.64
C CYS A 110 9.37 -2.59 0.13
N VAL A 111 9.14 -3.90 0.12
CA VAL A 111 10.09 -4.89 0.66
C VAL A 111 11.48 -4.78 0.02
N GLU A 112 11.59 -4.30 -1.21
CA GLU A 112 12.85 -4.05 -1.93
C GLU A 112 13.66 -2.85 -1.41
N GLY A 113 13.30 -2.25 -0.29
CA GLY A 113 14.08 -1.18 0.35
C GLY A 113 13.93 0.19 -0.30
N TRP A 114 12.78 0.52 -0.84
CA TRP A 114 12.45 1.86 -1.31
C TRP A 114 11.08 2.31 -0.82
N SER A 115 10.84 3.62 -0.81
CA SER A 115 9.62 4.23 -0.29
C SER A 115 9.14 5.42 -1.13
N MET A 116 7.87 5.73 -0.96
CA MET A 116 7.17 6.87 -1.54
C MET A 116 6.20 7.47 -0.52
N VAL A 117 5.83 8.74 -0.70
CA VAL A 117 4.74 9.40 0.02
C VAL A 117 3.68 9.80 -0.99
N ILE A 118 2.47 9.25 -0.86
CA ILE A 118 1.46 9.30 -1.90
C ILE A 118 0.14 9.84 -1.35
N PRO A 119 -0.43 10.92 -1.97
CA PRO A 119 -1.80 11.35 -1.70
C PRO A 119 -2.80 10.42 -2.40
N TRP A 120 -3.38 9.50 -1.63
CA TRP A 120 -4.38 8.56 -2.10
C TRP A 120 -5.79 9.13 -1.96
N ASN A 121 -6.65 8.85 -2.92
CA ASN A 121 -8.09 9.11 -2.82
C ASN A 121 -8.81 7.77 -2.63
N GLY A 122 -9.51 7.64 -1.51
CA GLY A 122 -10.15 6.39 -1.13
C GLY A 122 -11.04 6.51 0.09
N PHE A 123 -11.54 5.38 0.55
CA PHE A 123 -12.41 5.29 1.73
C PHE A 123 -11.95 4.16 2.66
N PRO A 124 -12.23 4.23 3.98
CA PRO A 124 -11.88 3.16 4.91
C PRO A 124 -12.51 1.83 4.51
N LEU A 125 -11.69 0.77 4.38
CA LEU A 125 -12.17 -0.56 4.00
C LEU A 125 -13.31 -1.04 4.91
N LYS A 126 -13.26 -0.74 6.21
CA LYS A 126 -14.31 -1.09 7.17
C LYS A 126 -15.72 -0.66 6.75
N ASN A 127 -15.84 0.44 5.99
CA ASN A 127 -17.15 0.92 5.54
C ASN A 127 -17.79 -0.07 4.55
N LEU A 128 -16.98 -0.66 3.68
CA LEU A 128 -17.41 -1.73 2.76
C LEU A 128 -17.69 -3.03 3.52
N LEU A 129 -16.79 -3.41 4.45
CA LEU A 129 -16.93 -4.67 5.19
C LEU A 129 -18.17 -4.69 6.08
N ASN A 130 -18.55 -3.56 6.66
CA ASN A 130 -19.78 -3.47 7.49
C ASN A 130 -21.06 -3.69 6.68
N LYS A 131 -21.06 -3.48 5.36
CA LYS A 131 -22.25 -3.70 4.49
C LYS A 131 -22.64 -5.16 4.37
N VAL A 132 -21.69 -6.08 4.53
CA VAL A 132 -21.90 -7.52 4.33
C VAL A 132 -22.16 -8.28 5.64
N GLU A 133 -22.08 -7.58 6.78
CA GLU A 133 -22.32 -8.14 8.11
C GLU A 133 -21.48 -9.41 8.34
N PRO A 134 -20.17 -9.27 8.63
CA PRO A 134 -19.28 -10.41 8.83
C PRO A 134 -19.77 -11.32 9.97
N LEU A 135 -19.73 -12.63 9.75
CA LEU A 135 -20.06 -13.61 10.79
C LEU A 135 -18.97 -13.66 11.85
N GLY A 136 -19.32 -13.98 13.10
CA GLY A 136 -18.37 -14.08 14.22
C GLY A 136 -17.21 -15.07 14.01
N LYS A 137 -17.35 -16.01 13.08
CA LYS A 137 -16.30 -16.96 12.67
C LYS A 137 -15.32 -16.38 11.64
N ALA A 138 -15.61 -15.23 11.02
CA ALA A 138 -14.69 -14.55 10.12
C ALA A 138 -13.48 -14.02 10.89
N LYS A 139 -12.29 -14.55 10.60
CA LYS A 139 -11.03 -14.17 11.25
C LYS A 139 -10.08 -13.45 10.29
N PHE A 140 -10.26 -13.69 8.99
CA PHE A 140 -9.40 -13.16 7.94
C PHE A 140 -10.24 -12.64 6.77
N VAL A 141 -9.64 -11.73 6.01
CA VAL A 141 -10.18 -11.22 4.75
C VAL A 141 -9.14 -11.44 3.66
N SER A 142 -9.50 -12.09 2.56
CA SER A 142 -8.63 -12.21 1.39
C SER A 142 -9.14 -11.33 0.25
N PHE A 143 -8.19 -10.87 -0.55
CA PHE A 143 -8.39 -10.02 -1.72
C PHE A 143 -7.84 -10.77 -2.93
N GLU A 144 -8.69 -10.98 -3.94
CA GLU A 144 -8.33 -11.61 -5.20
C GLU A 144 -8.36 -10.57 -6.31
N THR A 145 -7.30 -10.52 -7.08
CA THR A 145 -7.16 -9.62 -8.22
C THR A 145 -7.72 -10.27 -9.48
N ILE A 146 -7.94 -9.47 -10.52
CA ILE A 146 -8.40 -10.01 -11.80
C ILE A 146 -7.37 -10.98 -12.40
N TYR A 147 -7.86 -12.03 -13.05
CA TYR A 147 -7.06 -12.89 -13.92
C TYR A 147 -7.49 -12.66 -15.37
N ASP A 148 -6.65 -11.95 -16.10
CA ASP A 148 -6.88 -11.60 -17.51
C ASP A 148 -5.53 -11.56 -18.26
N PRO A 149 -4.99 -12.71 -18.67
CA PRO A 149 -3.71 -12.78 -19.36
C PRO A 149 -3.72 -12.19 -20.77
N GLU A 150 -4.89 -11.86 -21.32
CA GLU A 150 -4.98 -11.15 -22.60
C GLU A 150 -4.55 -9.70 -22.43
N GLN A 151 -4.99 -9.04 -21.38
CA GLN A 151 -4.66 -7.66 -21.06
C GLN A 151 -3.44 -7.52 -20.13
N MET A 152 -3.25 -8.47 -19.21
CA MET A 152 -2.17 -8.51 -18.22
C MET A 152 -1.07 -9.47 -18.66
N VAL A 153 -0.18 -9.01 -19.51
CA VAL A 153 0.84 -9.83 -20.18
C VAL A 153 1.76 -10.59 -19.21
N GLY A 154 1.98 -10.09 -18.00
CA GLY A 154 2.78 -10.75 -16.97
C GLY A 154 2.14 -12.02 -16.44
N GLN A 155 0.80 -12.13 -16.50
CA GLN A 155 0.06 -13.33 -16.06
C GLN A 155 0.24 -14.52 -17.02
N ARG A 156 0.82 -14.32 -18.19
CA ARG A 156 1.19 -15.41 -19.13
C ARG A 156 2.39 -16.22 -18.64
N TYR A 157 3.12 -15.69 -17.66
CA TYR A 157 4.33 -16.31 -17.13
C TYR A 157 4.09 -16.82 -15.71
N PRO A 158 4.65 -17.99 -15.31
CA PRO A 158 4.43 -18.60 -14.00
C PRO A 158 5.33 -17.99 -12.91
N ILE A 159 5.47 -16.66 -12.88
CA ILE A 159 6.25 -15.93 -11.87
C ILE A 159 5.58 -16.06 -10.50
N LEU A 160 4.25 -15.98 -10.47
CA LEU A 160 3.40 -16.24 -9.31
C LEU A 160 2.28 -17.20 -9.71
N LYS A 161 1.63 -17.78 -8.71
CA LYS A 161 0.37 -18.49 -8.94
C LYS A 161 -0.73 -17.44 -9.11
N TRP A 162 -1.28 -17.32 -10.31
CA TRP A 162 -2.36 -16.40 -10.65
C TRP A 162 -3.76 -16.98 -10.37
N PRO A 163 -4.78 -16.17 -10.05
CA PRO A 163 -4.71 -14.72 -9.79
C PRO A 163 -3.88 -14.39 -8.56
N TYR A 164 -3.44 -13.12 -8.43
CA TYR A 164 -2.77 -12.64 -7.22
C TYR A 164 -3.75 -12.61 -6.05
N ILE A 165 -3.34 -13.17 -4.91
CA ILE A 165 -4.13 -13.21 -3.68
C ILE A 165 -3.31 -12.63 -2.54
N GLU A 166 -3.96 -11.75 -1.77
CA GLU A 166 -3.47 -11.26 -0.49
C GLU A 166 -4.49 -11.45 0.63
N GLY A 167 -4.03 -11.33 1.87
CA GLY A 167 -4.89 -11.47 3.03
C GLY A 167 -4.50 -10.55 4.18
N LEU A 168 -5.50 -10.21 4.99
CA LEU A 168 -5.37 -9.50 6.27
C LEU A 168 -6.11 -10.24 7.36
N ARG A 169 -5.71 -10.06 8.63
CA ARG A 169 -6.58 -10.36 9.75
C ARG A 169 -7.78 -9.41 9.71
N ILE A 170 -8.90 -9.83 10.32
CA ILE A 170 -10.12 -9.02 10.33
C ILE A 170 -9.91 -7.67 11.03
N ASP A 171 -9.16 -7.63 12.13
CA ASP A 171 -8.84 -6.40 12.84
C ASP A 171 -7.95 -5.44 12.03
N GLU A 172 -6.99 -5.97 11.26
CA GLU A 172 -6.20 -5.19 10.30
C GLU A 172 -7.08 -4.62 9.17
N ALA A 173 -7.99 -5.43 8.65
CA ALA A 173 -8.92 -5.01 7.60
C ALA A 173 -9.92 -3.94 8.09
N MET A 174 -10.35 -4.03 9.35
CA MET A 174 -11.25 -3.07 10.00
C MET A 174 -10.54 -1.83 10.55
N HIS A 175 -9.21 -1.79 10.50
CA HIS A 175 -8.46 -0.66 11.04
C HIS A 175 -8.70 0.62 10.23
N PRO A 176 -8.84 1.80 10.88
CA PRO A 176 -9.12 3.07 10.20
C PRO A 176 -8.10 3.48 9.13
N LEU A 177 -6.84 3.02 9.21
CA LEU A 177 -5.80 3.29 8.23
C LEU A 177 -5.89 2.40 6.99
N THR A 178 -6.62 1.29 7.02
CA THR A 178 -6.78 0.41 5.86
C THR A 178 -7.78 1.02 4.89
N LEU A 179 -7.33 1.33 3.67
CA LEU A 179 -8.14 1.99 2.64
C LEU A 179 -8.42 1.08 1.45
N MET A 180 -9.63 1.23 0.89
CA MET A 180 -9.91 0.97 -0.51
C MET A 180 -9.65 2.26 -1.28
N VAL A 181 -8.79 2.18 -2.29
CA VAL A 181 -8.32 3.34 -3.05
C VAL A 181 -8.83 3.26 -4.48
N THR A 182 -9.40 4.36 -4.96
CA THR A 182 -9.93 4.51 -6.33
C THR A 182 -9.26 5.66 -7.08
N GLY A 183 -8.34 6.39 -6.44
CA GLY A 183 -7.64 7.50 -7.04
C GLY A 183 -6.35 7.89 -6.31
N LEU A 184 -5.59 8.77 -6.93
CA LEU A 184 -4.42 9.42 -6.34
C LEU A 184 -4.24 10.83 -6.91
N TYR A 185 -3.70 11.75 -6.11
CA TYR A 185 -3.51 13.17 -6.50
C TYR A 185 -4.80 13.84 -7.00
N GLY A 186 -5.96 13.49 -6.45
CA GLY A 186 -7.26 14.04 -6.85
C GLY A 186 -7.76 13.56 -8.23
N LYS A 187 -7.13 12.52 -8.82
CA LYS A 187 -7.49 11.94 -10.11
C LYS A 187 -7.88 10.47 -9.93
N ASP A 188 -8.57 9.91 -10.92
CA ASP A 188 -8.81 8.46 -10.96
C ASP A 188 -7.50 7.67 -10.94
N LEU A 189 -7.56 6.46 -10.41
CA LEU A 189 -6.40 5.60 -10.23
C LEU A 189 -5.86 5.14 -11.59
N PRO A 190 -4.59 5.42 -11.93
CA PRO A 190 -4.00 4.93 -13.19
C PRO A 190 -3.87 3.41 -13.20
N ASN A 191 -3.89 2.81 -14.38
CA ASN A 191 -3.83 1.37 -14.58
C ASN A 191 -2.60 0.74 -13.90
N GLN A 192 -1.42 1.31 -14.10
CA GLN A 192 -0.16 0.85 -13.49
C GLN A 192 -0.12 0.98 -11.96
N ASN A 193 -1.04 1.74 -11.38
CA ASN A 193 -1.16 1.92 -9.94
C ASN A 193 -2.26 1.05 -9.32
N GLY A 194 -2.95 0.22 -10.12
CA GLY A 194 -3.91 -0.78 -9.64
C GLY A 194 -5.38 -0.44 -9.83
N SER A 195 -5.69 0.34 -10.90
CA SER A 195 -7.05 0.68 -11.32
C SER A 195 -7.96 -0.56 -11.47
N PRO A 196 -9.28 -0.43 -11.29
CA PRO A 196 -9.99 0.77 -10.84
C PRO A 196 -10.05 0.88 -9.30
N ILE A 197 -9.71 -0.19 -8.58
CA ILE A 197 -9.78 -0.23 -7.12
C ILE A 197 -8.69 -1.13 -6.56
N ARG A 198 -8.01 -0.64 -5.52
CA ARG A 198 -6.95 -1.36 -4.83
C ARG A 198 -7.01 -1.20 -3.32
N LEU A 199 -6.31 -2.07 -2.62
CA LEU A 199 -6.05 -1.96 -1.19
C LEU A 199 -4.83 -1.04 -0.93
N MET A 200 -4.84 -0.33 0.21
CA MET A 200 -3.67 0.35 0.77
C MET A 200 -3.61 0.15 2.29
N VAL A 201 -2.51 -0.45 2.75
CA VAL A 201 -2.22 -0.73 4.16
C VAL A 201 -0.86 -0.11 4.49
N PRO A 202 -0.80 1.12 5.04
CA PRO A 202 0.42 1.92 5.05
C PRO A 202 1.53 1.39 5.98
N TRP A 203 1.21 0.58 6.97
CA TRP A 203 2.19 0.00 7.90
C TRP A 203 2.77 -1.35 7.48
N LYS A 204 2.26 -1.90 6.35
CA LYS A 204 2.73 -3.15 5.77
C LYS A 204 3.54 -2.90 4.50
N TYR A 205 4.38 -3.87 4.14
CA TYR A 205 5.07 -3.80 2.85
C TYR A 205 4.09 -3.71 1.68
N GLY A 206 4.47 -2.95 0.65
CA GLY A 206 3.59 -2.57 -0.45
C GLY A 206 2.90 -3.72 -1.20
N PHE A 207 3.49 -4.93 -1.22
CA PHE A 207 2.88 -6.07 -1.87
C PHE A 207 1.59 -6.57 -1.17
N LYS A 208 1.41 -6.25 0.13
CA LYS A 208 0.15 -6.52 0.85
C LYS A 208 -1.05 -5.73 0.31
N SER A 209 -0.79 -4.69 -0.44
CA SER A 209 -1.80 -3.79 -1.01
C SER A 209 -2.22 -4.28 -2.41
N ALA A 210 -3.07 -5.31 -2.45
CA ALA A 210 -3.60 -5.92 -3.68
C ALA A 210 -4.21 -4.89 -4.63
N LYS A 211 -4.05 -5.09 -5.95
CA LYS A 211 -4.43 -4.17 -7.02
C LYS A 211 -5.50 -4.79 -7.92
N ALA A 212 -6.29 -3.97 -8.62
CA ALA A 212 -7.32 -4.44 -9.55
C ALA A 212 -8.20 -5.55 -8.92
N ILE A 213 -8.76 -5.26 -7.74
CA ILE A 213 -9.51 -6.23 -6.92
C ILE A 213 -10.86 -6.52 -7.56
N VAL A 214 -11.18 -7.81 -7.71
CA VAL A 214 -12.49 -8.31 -8.18
C VAL A 214 -13.24 -9.10 -7.13
N LYS A 215 -12.54 -9.57 -6.06
CA LYS A 215 -13.19 -10.35 -5.01
C LYS A 215 -12.58 -10.07 -3.64
N ILE A 216 -13.45 -9.96 -2.64
CA ILE A 216 -13.12 -9.87 -1.22
C ILE A 216 -13.82 -11.03 -0.52
N LYS A 217 -13.07 -11.91 0.17
CA LYS A 217 -13.64 -13.10 0.79
C LYS A 217 -13.30 -13.16 2.28
N PHE A 218 -14.34 -13.32 3.10
CA PHE A 218 -14.19 -13.53 4.55
C PHE A 218 -13.94 -14.99 4.85
N LEU A 219 -12.94 -15.27 5.69
CA LEU A 219 -12.43 -16.61 5.95
C LEU A 219 -12.30 -16.88 7.45
N GLU A 220 -12.49 -18.14 7.83
CA GLU A 220 -12.24 -18.63 9.20
C GLU A 220 -10.75 -18.92 9.42
N LYS A 221 -10.06 -19.38 8.37
CA LYS A 221 -8.65 -19.78 8.40
C LYS A 221 -7.81 -18.78 7.62
N MET A 222 -6.56 -18.64 8.05
CA MET A 222 -5.56 -17.79 7.38
C MET A 222 -5.38 -18.21 5.93
N PRO A 223 -5.57 -17.30 4.95
CA PRO A 223 -5.30 -17.60 3.55
C PRO A 223 -3.79 -17.65 3.30
N LYS A 224 -3.37 -18.44 2.32
CA LYS A 224 -2.02 -18.36 1.77
C LYS A 224 -1.98 -17.29 0.70
N SER A 225 -1.14 -16.27 0.89
CA SER A 225 -0.94 -15.23 -0.13
C SER A 225 -0.06 -15.73 -1.28
N SER A 226 -0.10 -15.04 -2.42
CA SER A 226 0.68 -15.42 -3.61
C SER A 226 2.18 -15.47 -3.32
N TRP A 227 2.72 -14.50 -2.56
CA TRP A 227 4.14 -14.49 -2.19
C TRP A 227 4.50 -15.58 -1.17
N MET A 228 3.62 -15.88 -0.20
CA MET A 228 3.83 -17.01 0.73
C MET A 228 3.90 -18.36 -0.01
N ILE A 229 3.20 -18.49 -1.14
CA ILE A 229 3.25 -19.70 -1.97
C ILE A 229 4.54 -19.73 -2.80
N ALA A 230 4.90 -18.60 -3.42
CA ALA A 230 6.05 -18.51 -4.32
C ALA A 230 7.40 -18.58 -3.59
N SER A 231 7.51 -17.92 -2.42
CA SER A 231 8.77 -17.84 -1.65
C SER A 231 8.50 -17.84 -0.15
N PRO A 232 8.10 -19.00 0.42
CA PRO A 232 7.65 -19.09 1.82
C PRO A 232 8.73 -18.81 2.87
N ARG A 233 10.01 -18.83 2.47
CA ARG A 233 11.14 -18.47 3.34
C ARG A 233 11.42 -16.97 3.38
N GLU A 234 10.85 -16.21 2.43
CA GLU A 234 11.10 -14.78 2.26
C GLU A 234 9.89 -13.93 2.66
N TYR A 235 8.67 -14.48 2.55
CA TYR A 235 7.41 -13.73 2.73
C TYR A 235 6.47 -14.42 3.70
N GLY A 236 6.19 -13.74 4.81
CA GLY A 236 5.21 -14.16 5.80
C GLY A 236 3.81 -13.59 5.54
N PHE A 237 2.85 -13.95 6.39
CA PHE A 237 1.48 -13.49 6.25
C PHE A 237 1.30 -12.01 6.64
N TYR A 238 1.92 -11.61 7.75
CA TYR A 238 1.71 -10.25 8.29
C TYR A 238 2.43 -9.19 7.47
N SER A 239 3.67 -9.43 7.10
CA SER A 239 4.50 -8.54 6.27
C SER A 239 4.42 -7.08 6.69
N ASN A 240 4.48 -6.85 8.00
CA ASN A 240 4.60 -5.53 8.58
C ASN A 240 5.99 -4.97 8.27
N VAL A 241 6.07 -3.67 8.00
CA VAL A 241 7.38 -3.02 7.84
C VAL A 241 8.15 -3.13 9.16
N ASN A 242 9.27 -3.84 9.13
CA ASN A 242 10.08 -4.12 10.31
C ASN A 242 11.57 -3.99 9.97
N PRO A 243 12.26 -2.93 10.45
CA PRO A 243 13.69 -2.73 10.20
C PRO A 243 14.59 -3.75 10.89
N ASN A 244 14.07 -4.55 11.83
CA ASN A 244 14.81 -5.53 12.62
C ASN A 244 14.71 -6.96 12.07
N VAL A 245 14.00 -7.15 10.94
CA VAL A 245 13.85 -8.43 10.25
C VAL A 245 14.23 -8.22 8.81
N ASP A 246 15.45 -8.65 8.47
CA ASP A 246 15.97 -8.51 7.11
C ASP A 246 15.29 -9.50 6.15
N HIS A 247 15.20 -9.10 4.88
CA HIS A 247 14.94 -10.04 3.81
C HIS A 247 16.17 -10.93 3.63
N PRO A 248 16.05 -12.24 3.29
CA PRO A 248 17.21 -13.12 3.13
C PRO A 248 18.31 -12.61 2.18
N ARG A 249 17.97 -11.68 1.28
CA ARG A 249 18.88 -11.17 0.24
C ARG A 249 19.35 -9.73 0.45
N TRP A 250 18.70 -8.96 1.35
CA TRP A 250 19.06 -7.55 1.63
C TRP A 250 18.53 -7.09 2.99
N SER A 251 19.13 -6.04 3.52
CA SER A 251 18.72 -5.43 4.77
C SER A 251 17.45 -4.57 4.63
N GLN A 252 16.62 -4.59 5.68
CA GLN A 252 15.43 -3.75 5.80
C GLN A 252 15.66 -2.52 6.69
N ALA A 253 16.87 -2.36 7.25
CA ALA A 253 17.18 -1.27 8.19
C ALA A 253 17.08 0.12 7.58
N THR A 254 17.25 0.23 6.26
CA THR A 254 17.21 1.52 5.54
C THR A 254 16.39 1.44 4.26
N GLU A 255 15.98 2.61 3.76
CA GLU A 255 15.19 2.73 2.55
C GLU A 255 15.66 3.89 1.67
N ARG A 256 15.50 3.75 0.35
CA ARG A 256 15.71 4.81 -0.63
C ARG A 256 14.39 5.49 -0.90
N VAL A 257 14.31 6.80 -0.74
CA VAL A 257 13.13 7.60 -1.08
C VAL A 257 13.13 7.83 -2.60
N ILE A 258 12.05 7.43 -3.27
CA ILE A 258 11.90 7.62 -4.72
C ILE A 258 11.59 9.10 -5.02
N GLY A 259 12.14 9.62 -6.12
CA GLY A 259 11.99 11.02 -6.52
C GLY A 259 13.05 11.94 -5.92
N THR A 260 13.94 11.41 -5.08
CA THR A 260 15.16 12.09 -4.66
C THR A 260 16.31 11.72 -5.59
N GLY A 261 17.36 12.55 -5.64
CA GLY A 261 18.51 12.30 -6.51
C GLY A 261 19.22 10.97 -6.18
N ILE A 262 19.94 10.41 -7.15
CA ILE A 262 20.70 9.16 -6.98
C ILE A 262 21.77 9.22 -5.88
N TRP A 263 22.23 10.41 -5.55
CA TRP A 263 23.19 10.69 -4.50
C TRP A 263 22.56 10.97 -3.13
N THR A 264 21.22 10.98 -3.05
CA THR A 264 20.53 11.20 -1.77
C THR A 264 20.77 9.98 -0.87
N PRO A 265 21.23 10.18 0.38
CA PRO A 265 21.43 9.08 1.32
C PRO A 265 20.14 8.28 1.56
N ARG A 266 20.30 7.00 1.85
CA ARG A 266 19.20 6.19 2.36
C ARG A 266 18.83 6.68 3.77
N ILE A 267 17.53 6.65 4.08
CA ILE A 267 17.05 7.00 5.41
C ILE A 267 16.77 5.73 6.22
N LYS A 268 16.73 5.85 7.55
CA LYS A 268 16.38 4.73 8.44
C LYS A 268 14.92 4.33 8.23
N THR A 269 14.66 3.03 8.10
CA THR A 269 13.29 2.49 8.07
C THR A 269 12.69 2.52 9.48
N LEU A 270 11.47 3.00 9.60
CA LEU A 270 10.73 3.00 10.87
C LEU A 270 9.88 1.75 11.01
N MET A 271 9.76 1.24 12.23
CA MET A 271 8.84 0.15 12.57
C MET A 271 7.42 0.51 12.14
N PHE A 272 6.69 -0.45 11.52
CA PHE A 272 5.37 -0.22 10.95
C PHE A 272 5.33 0.97 9.98
N ASN A 273 6.44 1.24 9.26
CA ASN A 273 6.56 2.38 8.35
C ASN A 273 6.27 3.74 9.02
N GLY A 274 6.51 3.83 10.35
CA GLY A 274 6.23 5.00 11.17
C GLY A 274 4.78 5.19 11.60
N TYR A 275 3.97 4.12 11.59
CA TYR A 275 2.59 4.09 12.09
C TYR A 275 2.46 3.29 13.39
N ALA A 276 3.54 3.16 14.16
CA ALA A 276 3.57 2.36 15.38
C ALA A 276 2.53 2.80 16.41
N ASP A 277 2.36 4.10 16.59
CA ASP A 277 1.40 4.66 17.56
C ASP A 277 -0.06 4.24 17.26
N GLU A 278 -0.38 4.04 15.98
CA GLU A 278 -1.72 3.68 15.53
C GLU A 278 -1.97 2.17 15.48
N VAL A 279 -0.92 1.34 15.28
CA VAL A 279 -1.12 -0.07 14.94
C VAL A 279 -0.38 -1.07 15.81
N ALA A 280 0.60 -0.66 16.64
CA ALA A 280 1.41 -1.61 17.39
C ALA A 280 0.58 -2.48 18.35
N GLN A 281 -0.52 -1.95 18.91
CA GLN A 281 -1.42 -2.69 19.79
C GLN A 281 -2.11 -3.88 19.11
N LEU A 282 -2.28 -3.88 17.77
CA LEU A 282 -2.83 -5.02 17.02
C LEU A 282 -1.92 -6.25 17.14
N TYR A 283 -0.66 -6.07 17.43
CA TYR A 283 0.37 -7.09 17.46
C TYR A 283 0.92 -7.34 18.88
N SER A 284 0.24 -6.81 19.90
CA SER A 284 0.63 -7.02 21.30
C SER A 284 0.70 -8.52 21.62
N GLY A 285 1.81 -8.93 22.25
CA GLY A 285 2.07 -10.34 22.58
C GLY A 285 2.55 -11.21 21.41
N MET A 286 2.73 -10.66 20.19
CA MET A 286 3.27 -11.39 19.04
C MET A 286 4.78 -11.19 18.91
N ASP A 287 5.51 -12.27 18.66
CA ASP A 287 6.91 -12.21 18.24
C ASP A 287 6.99 -11.82 16.76
N LEU A 288 7.28 -10.54 16.47
CA LEU A 288 7.33 -9.98 15.13
C LEU A 288 8.59 -10.40 14.33
N LYS A 289 9.52 -11.14 14.91
CA LYS A 289 10.61 -11.81 14.17
C LYS A 289 10.15 -13.14 13.61
N LYS A 290 9.25 -13.82 14.31
CA LYS A 290 8.65 -15.08 13.91
C LYS A 290 7.43 -14.86 13.00
N TYR A 291 6.62 -13.86 13.30
CA TYR A 291 5.40 -13.53 12.57
C TYR A 291 5.63 -12.31 11.67
N PHE A 292 6.41 -12.50 10.63
CA PHE A 292 6.74 -11.48 9.62
C PHE A 292 5.86 -11.56 8.38
#